data_3f0926958c880c7f2bb8b0f72cb49b6c
#
_entry.id   3f0926958c880c7f2bb8b0f72cb49b6c
#
_cell.length_a   1.000
_cell.length_b   1.000
_cell.length_c   1.000
_cell.angle_alpha   90.00
_cell.angle_beta   90.00
_cell.angle_gamma   90.00
#
_symmetry.space_group_name_H-M   'P 1'
#
loop_
_entity.id
_entity.type
_entity.pdbx_description
1 polymer ?
#
loop_
_entity_poly.entity_id
_entity_poly.type
_entity_poly.pdbx_seq_one_letter_code
_entity_poly.pdbx_strand_id
1 'polypeptide(L)'
;MYPPSSYALQFAMATVVMEQIGRLFINAQQLRQIPQLLESAFPTLPCTVKISDVPWVFRERHILTGYRQPDQSWRYYFLTLFQRHNESLNVWTHLLAALIILVKWQEISETVDFLRDPHAQPLFIVLLAAFTYLSFSALAHLLSAKSELSFYSFYFLDYVGVAVYQYGSALAHYYYAIEKEWHTRVQGLFYLSKLLSYQRGA
;
A
#
# COMPACT_ATOMS: atom_id res chain seq x y z
N MET A 1 16.31 8.65 42.20
CA MET A 1 16.60 8.52 40.76
C MET A 1 15.27 8.77 40.04
N TYR A 2 15.07 9.93 39.41
CA TYR A 2 13.81 10.23 38.71
C TYR A 2 13.80 9.49 37.37
N PRO A 3 12.67 8.90 36.95
CA PRO A 3 12.58 8.30 35.64
C PRO A 3 12.77 9.37 34.54
N PRO A 4 13.40 9.05 33.41
CA PRO A 4 13.60 10.01 32.33
C PRO A 4 12.25 10.54 31.85
N SER A 5 12.16 11.85 31.63
CA SER A 5 10.92 12.49 31.17
C SER A 5 10.46 11.86 29.84
N SER A 6 9.15 11.76 29.62
CA SER A 6 8.56 11.19 28.45
C SER A 6 9.12 11.80 27.13
N TYR A 7 9.53 13.06 27.17
CA TYR A 7 10.20 13.77 26.06
C TYR A 7 11.59 13.23 25.74
N ALA A 8 12.36 12.81 26.76
CA ALA A 8 13.70 12.22 26.56
C ALA A 8 13.59 10.85 25.87
N LEU A 9 12.56 10.08 26.22
CA LEU A 9 12.29 8.78 25.57
C LEU A 9 11.83 8.95 24.11
N GLN A 10 10.96 9.93 23.85
CA GLN A 10 10.51 10.25 22.48
C GLN A 10 11.65 10.77 21.61
N PHE A 11 12.53 11.60 22.14
CA PHE A 11 13.73 12.07 21.43
C PHE A 11 14.71 10.92 21.13
N ALA A 12 14.94 10.02 22.07
CA ALA A 12 15.78 8.84 21.87
C ALA A 12 15.19 7.89 20.81
N MET A 13 13.88 7.67 20.82
CA MET A 13 13.20 6.87 19.78
C MET A 13 13.27 7.54 18.41
N ALA A 14 13.05 8.85 18.31
CA ALA A 14 13.18 9.59 17.06
C ALA A 14 14.62 9.53 16.50
N THR A 15 15.62 9.62 17.36
CA THR A 15 17.04 9.53 16.98
C THR A 15 17.38 8.13 16.46
N VAL A 16 16.91 7.06 17.13
CA VAL A 16 17.10 5.67 16.68
C VAL A 16 16.40 5.41 15.35
N VAL A 17 15.19 5.91 15.18
CA VAL A 17 14.45 5.79 13.89
C VAL A 17 15.18 6.54 12.77
N MET A 18 15.66 7.75 13.02
CA MET A 18 16.42 8.53 12.04
C MET A 18 17.78 7.90 11.72
N GLU A 19 18.44 7.26 12.67
CA GLU A 19 19.69 6.51 12.46
C GLU A 19 19.43 5.23 11.66
N GLN A 20 18.35 4.51 11.92
CA GLN A 20 17.92 3.35 11.12
C GLN A 20 17.53 3.76 9.69
N ILE A 21 16.80 4.84 9.53
CA ILE A 21 16.51 5.44 8.22
C ILE A 21 17.82 5.88 7.53
N GLY A 22 18.74 6.51 8.25
CA GLY A 22 20.06 6.91 7.75
C GLY A 22 20.93 5.73 7.28
N ARG A 23 20.82 4.58 7.94
CA ARG A 23 21.52 3.33 7.51
C ARG A 23 20.87 2.70 6.27
N LEU A 24 19.56 2.93 6.04
CA LEU A 24 18.85 2.56 4.81
C LEU A 24 19.15 3.51 3.64
N PHE A 25 19.67 4.70 3.88
CA PHE A 25 20.24 5.55 2.84
C PHE A 25 21.57 4.95 2.38
N ILE A 26 21.48 3.97 1.48
CA ILE A 26 22.59 3.55 0.63
C ILE A 26 23.27 4.81 0.11
N ASN A 27 24.59 4.88 0.22
CA ASN A 27 25.38 6.03 -0.23
C ASN A 27 24.90 6.47 -1.63
N ALA A 28 24.67 7.76 -1.83
CA ALA A 28 24.12 8.32 -3.08
C ALA A 28 24.90 7.89 -4.34
N GLN A 29 26.18 7.54 -4.19
CA GLN A 29 27.00 6.95 -5.27
C GLN A 29 26.57 5.52 -5.61
N GLN A 30 26.18 4.71 -4.63
CA GLN A 30 25.64 3.36 -4.87
C GLN A 30 24.27 3.41 -5.53
N LEU A 31 23.42 4.39 -5.14
CA LEU A 31 22.14 4.64 -5.81
C LEU A 31 22.29 4.98 -7.29
N ARG A 32 23.34 5.71 -7.67
CA ARG A 32 23.64 6.01 -9.09
C ARG A 32 24.09 4.80 -9.89
N GLN A 33 24.67 3.79 -9.25
CA GLN A 33 25.10 2.55 -9.92
C GLN A 33 23.98 1.51 -10.06
N ILE A 34 22.94 1.59 -9.23
CA ILE A 34 21.80 0.65 -9.28
C ILE A 34 21.16 0.58 -10.68
N PRO A 35 20.86 1.68 -11.38
CA PRO A 35 20.32 1.60 -12.74
C PRO A 35 21.22 0.83 -13.71
N GLN A 36 22.53 1.06 -13.65
CA GLN A 36 23.51 0.37 -14.52
C GLN A 36 23.63 -1.12 -14.19
N LEU A 37 23.59 -1.49 -12.91
CA LEU A 37 23.58 -2.88 -12.48
C LEU A 37 22.27 -3.58 -12.87
N LEU A 38 21.13 -2.88 -12.76
CA LEU A 38 19.83 -3.40 -13.18
C LEU A 38 19.76 -3.56 -14.71
N GLU A 39 20.28 -2.61 -15.50
CA GLU A 39 20.34 -2.73 -16.95
C GLU A 39 21.21 -3.94 -17.39
N SER A 40 22.29 -4.24 -16.67
CA SER A 40 23.13 -5.40 -16.96
C SER A 40 22.53 -6.73 -16.52
N ALA A 41 21.68 -6.72 -15.49
CA ALA A 41 21.08 -7.93 -14.91
C ALA A 41 19.72 -8.32 -15.54
N PHE A 42 19.04 -7.36 -16.18
CA PHE A 42 17.74 -7.61 -16.80
C PHE A 42 17.82 -7.52 -18.33
N PRO A 43 17.05 -8.37 -19.04
CA PRO A 43 16.93 -8.24 -20.50
C PRO A 43 16.44 -6.82 -20.81
N THR A 44 16.97 -6.24 -21.88
CA THR A 44 16.59 -4.90 -22.34
C THR A 44 15.07 -4.83 -22.52
N LEU A 45 14.42 -4.08 -21.63
CA LEU A 45 12.99 -3.81 -21.74
C LEU A 45 12.75 -2.85 -22.91
N PRO A 46 11.66 -3.02 -23.68
CA PRO A 46 11.24 -2.03 -24.66
C PRO A 46 11.15 -0.64 -24.05
N CYS A 47 11.60 0.38 -24.79
CA CYS A 47 11.49 1.75 -24.34
C CYS A 47 10.02 2.15 -24.13
N THR A 48 9.79 3.05 -23.18
CA THR A 48 8.48 3.68 -23.01
C THR A 48 8.11 4.52 -24.23
N VAL A 49 6.80 4.67 -24.46
CA VAL A 49 6.25 5.33 -25.65
C VAL A 49 5.55 6.65 -25.29
N LYS A 50 5.15 7.40 -26.31
CA LYS A 50 4.43 8.68 -26.17
C LYS A 50 2.93 8.44 -25.99
N ILE A 51 2.23 9.47 -25.52
CA ILE A 51 0.77 9.47 -25.36
C ILE A 51 0.01 9.14 -26.67
N SER A 52 0.58 9.53 -27.84
CA SER A 52 0.00 9.22 -29.15
C SER A 52 -0.07 7.72 -29.46
N ASP A 53 0.86 6.95 -28.89
CA ASP A 53 1.14 5.56 -29.24
C ASP A 53 0.40 4.56 -28.34
N VAL A 54 -0.39 5.06 -27.39
CA VAL A 54 -1.21 4.23 -26.48
C VAL A 54 -2.70 4.51 -26.69
N PRO A 55 -3.57 3.51 -26.48
CA PRO A 55 -5.02 3.70 -26.44
C PRO A 55 -5.44 4.83 -25.52
N TRP A 56 -6.55 5.49 -25.84
CA TRP A 56 -7.05 6.63 -25.06
C TRP A 56 -7.30 6.30 -23.59
N VAL A 57 -7.70 5.07 -23.28
CA VAL A 57 -8.00 4.60 -21.93
C VAL A 57 -6.78 4.66 -20.98
N PHE A 58 -5.55 4.56 -21.52
CA PHE A 58 -4.32 4.63 -20.75
C PHE A 58 -3.74 6.04 -20.65
N ARG A 59 -4.36 7.01 -21.34
CA ARG A 59 -3.82 8.38 -21.41
C ARG A 59 -4.17 9.16 -20.16
N GLU A 60 -3.16 9.72 -19.54
CA GLU A 60 -3.32 10.60 -18.38
C GLU A 60 -3.17 12.07 -18.80
N ARG A 61 -3.96 12.90 -18.15
CA ARG A 61 -3.94 14.33 -18.41
C ARG A 61 -2.56 14.89 -18.07
N HIS A 62 -1.97 15.68 -18.98
CA HIS A 62 -0.69 16.33 -18.82
C HIS A 62 0.56 15.44 -18.83
N ILE A 63 0.43 14.12 -19.00
CA ILE A 63 1.56 13.20 -19.20
C ILE A 63 1.71 12.92 -20.69
N LEU A 64 2.83 13.33 -21.29
CA LEU A 64 3.06 13.23 -22.73
C LEU A 64 3.91 12.02 -23.13
N THR A 65 4.70 11.47 -22.20
CA THR A 65 5.67 10.39 -22.46
C THR A 65 5.78 9.48 -21.24
N GLY A 66 6.47 8.35 -21.40
CA GLY A 66 6.71 7.43 -20.30
C GLY A 66 5.66 6.33 -20.18
N TYR A 67 4.81 6.17 -21.19
CA TYR A 67 3.83 5.08 -21.19
C TYR A 67 4.48 3.73 -21.52
N ARG A 68 4.03 2.68 -20.87
CA ARG A 68 4.43 1.31 -21.19
C ARG A 68 3.69 0.83 -22.43
N GLN A 69 4.34 0.00 -23.24
CA GLN A 69 3.70 -0.58 -24.43
C GLN A 69 2.57 -1.53 -24.00
N PRO A 70 1.36 -1.42 -24.58
CA PRO A 70 0.28 -2.35 -24.32
C PRO A 70 0.55 -3.73 -24.95
N ASP A 71 -0.26 -4.71 -24.61
CA ASP A 71 -0.28 -6.07 -25.18
C ASP A 71 1.02 -6.87 -25.08
N GLN A 72 1.92 -6.48 -24.15
CA GLN A 72 3.12 -7.23 -23.83
C GLN A 72 2.81 -8.42 -22.90
N SER A 73 3.78 -9.32 -22.72
CA SER A 73 3.67 -10.45 -21.79
C SER A 73 3.56 -9.96 -20.33
N TRP A 74 2.96 -10.75 -19.45
CA TRP A 74 2.90 -10.42 -18.02
C TRP A 74 4.29 -10.22 -17.40
N ARG A 75 5.27 -11.03 -17.85
CA ARG A 75 6.67 -10.89 -17.43
C ARG A 75 7.21 -9.48 -17.70
N TYR A 76 6.86 -8.88 -18.84
CA TYR A 76 7.26 -7.50 -19.16
C TYR A 76 6.74 -6.53 -18.09
N TYR A 77 5.46 -6.58 -17.74
CA TYR A 77 4.89 -5.63 -16.75
C TYR A 77 5.49 -5.80 -15.36
N PHE A 78 5.78 -7.02 -14.91
CA PHE A 78 6.50 -7.23 -13.65
C PHE A 78 7.93 -6.67 -13.69
N LEU A 79 8.63 -6.80 -14.81
CA LEU A 79 9.97 -6.25 -14.97
C LEU A 79 9.97 -4.71 -15.07
N THR A 80 8.87 -4.09 -15.54
CA THR A 80 8.74 -2.62 -15.56
C THR A 80 8.68 -2.00 -14.17
N LEU A 81 8.57 -2.78 -13.10
CA LEU A 81 8.80 -2.31 -11.72
C LEU A 81 10.12 -1.55 -11.59
N PHE A 82 11.14 -1.96 -12.33
CA PHE A 82 12.47 -1.36 -12.32
C PHE A 82 12.71 -0.38 -13.48
N GLN A 83 11.73 -0.18 -14.34
CA GLN A 83 11.76 0.79 -15.44
C GLN A 83 11.06 2.09 -15.02
N ARG A 84 11.58 3.23 -15.47
CA ARG A 84 10.90 4.52 -15.27
C ARG A 84 9.73 4.64 -16.26
N HIS A 85 8.52 4.76 -15.72
CA HIS A 85 7.29 4.96 -16.49
C HIS A 85 6.33 5.90 -15.74
N ASN A 86 5.25 6.33 -16.38
CA ASN A 86 4.28 7.29 -15.83
C ASN A 86 3.73 6.86 -14.44
N GLU A 87 3.58 5.56 -14.20
CA GLU A 87 3.03 5.00 -12.96
C GLU A 87 4.08 4.59 -11.91
N SER A 88 5.38 4.79 -12.18
CA SER A 88 6.44 4.32 -11.28
C SER A 88 6.30 4.84 -9.85
N LEU A 89 5.92 6.10 -9.68
CA LEU A 89 5.78 6.70 -8.36
C LEU A 89 4.62 6.05 -7.58
N ASN A 90 3.48 5.84 -8.24
CA ASN A 90 2.31 5.19 -7.64
C ASN A 90 2.65 3.76 -7.21
N VAL A 91 3.29 2.98 -8.09
CA VAL A 91 3.72 1.60 -7.79
C VAL A 91 4.64 1.58 -6.57
N TRP A 92 5.71 2.36 -6.57
CA TRP A 92 6.71 2.29 -5.51
C TRP A 92 6.21 2.82 -4.16
N THR A 93 5.43 3.90 -4.15
CA THR A 93 4.89 4.43 -2.89
C THR A 93 3.96 3.46 -2.20
N HIS A 94 3.07 2.80 -2.94
CA HIS A 94 2.15 1.81 -2.38
C HIS A 94 2.85 0.50 -2.04
N LEU A 95 3.77 0.02 -2.88
CA LEU A 95 4.53 -1.20 -2.59
C LEU A 95 5.39 -1.05 -1.32
N LEU A 96 6.13 0.05 -1.19
CA LEU A 96 6.93 0.30 0.00
C LEU A 96 6.07 0.46 1.25
N ALA A 97 4.93 1.15 1.14
CA ALA A 97 3.99 1.27 2.25
C ALA A 97 3.42 -0.10 2.66
N ALA A 98 3.07 -0.98 1.69
CA ALA A 98 2.63 -2.35 1.98
C ALA A 98 3.71 -3.15 2.73
N LEU A 99 4.96 -3.04 2.30
CA LEU A 99 6.09 -3.68 2.99
C LEU A 99 6.28 -3.16 4.43
N ILE A 100 6.14 -1.85 4.63
CA ILE A 100 6.20 -1.25 5.97
C ILE A 100 5.07 -1.81 6.86
N ILE A 101 3.84 -1.93 6.33
CA ILE A 101 2.73 -2.54 7.08
C ILE A 101 3.06 -3.98 7.48
N LEU A 102 3.66 -4.79 6.61
CA LEU A 102 4.07 -6.16 6.95
C LEU A 102 5.12 -6.19 8.07
N VAL A 103 6.12 -5.33 8.01
CA VAL A 103 7.14 -5.23 9.06
C VAL A 103 6.49 -4.83 10.39
N LYS A 104 5.61 -3.82 10.37
CA LYS A 104 4.88 -3.39 11.58
C LYS A 104 3.94 -4.47 12.11
N TRP A 105 3.28 -5.21 11.23
CA TRP A 105 2.47 -6.35 11.65
C TRP A 105 3.31 -7.40 12.38
N GLN A 106 4.47 -7.76 11.84
CA GLN A 106 5.37 -8.71 12.48
C GLN A 106 5.82 -8.21 13.86
N GLU A 107 6.32 -6.96 13.95
CA GLU A 107 6.73 -6.36 15.24
C GLU A 107 5.61 -6.40 16.29
N ILE A 108 4.39 -6.05 15.93
CA ILE A 108 3.24 -6.03 16.83
C ILE A 108 2.84 -7.47 17.23
N SER A 109 2.92 -8.42 16.31
CA SER A 109 2.56 -9.83 16.58
C SER A 109 3.46 -10.53 17.60
N GLU A 110 4.65 -9.99 17.86
CA GLU A 110 5.53 -10.49 18.91
C GLU A 110 5.03 -10.16 20.34
N THR A 111 4.19 -9.13 20.47
CA THR A 111 3.70 -8.65 21.77
C THR A 111 2.20 -8.77 21.93
N VAL A 112 1.44 -8.91 20.86
CA VAL A 112 -0.03 -8.91 20.84
C VAL A 112 -0.54 -10.18 20.17
N ASP A 113 -1.39 -10.93 20.88
CA ASP A 113 -2.07 -12.10 20.31
C ASP A 113 -3.37 -11.67 19.61
N PHE A 114 -3.28 -11.41 18.30
CA PHE A 114 -4.42 -10.95 17.49
C PHE A 114 -5.59 -11.94 17.43
N LEU A 115 -5.35 -13.23 17.69
CA LEU A 115 -6.39 -14.27 17.57
C LEU A 115 -7.14 -14.48 18.89
N ARG A 116 -6.45 -14.32 20.02
CA ARG A 116 -7.00 -14.61 21.34
C ARG A 116 -7.43 -13.37 22.11
N ASP A 117 -6.83 -12.22 21.83
CA ASP A 117 -7.19 -10.95 22.47
C ASP A 117 -8.27 -10.22 21.66
N PRO A 118 -9.55 -10.19 22.14
CA PRO A 118 -10.62 -9.48 21.46
C PRO A 118 -10.34 -7.99 21.29
N HIS A 119 -9.55 -7.39 22.18
CA HIS A 119 -9.18 -5.98 22.09
C HIS A 119 -8.19 -5.71 20.95
N ALA A 120 -7.40 -6.68 20.56
CA ALA A 120 -6.45 -6.59 19.46
C ALA A 120 -7.08 -6.85 18.07
N GLN A 121 -8.27 -7.47 18.01
CA GLN A 121 -8.91 -7.81 16.73
C GLN A 121 -9.17 -6.62 15.80
N PRO A 122 -9.64 -5.45 16.26
CA PRO A 122 -9.80 -4.30 15.38
C PRO A 122 -8.48 -3.79 14.80
N LEU A 123 -7.38 -3.88 15.57
CA LEU A 123 -6.04 -3.56 15.08
C LEU A 123 -5.58 -4.54 13.99
N PHE A 124 -5.81 -5.83 14.17
CA PHE A 124 -5.56 -6.84 13.15
C PHE A 124 -6.31 -6.53 11.85
N ILE A 125 -7.61 -6.24 11.96
CA ILE A 125 -8.47 -5.94 10.81
C ILE A 125 -7.98 -4.71 10.05
N VAL A 126 -7.62 -3.62 10.73
CA VAL A 126 -7.13 -2.41 10.04
C VAL A 126 -5.77 -2.61 9.40
N LEU A 127 -4.86 -3.37 10.01
CA LEU A 127 -3.57 -3.72 9.40
C LEU A 127 -3.75 -4.56 8.14
N LEU A 128 -4.63 -5.59 8.20
CA LEU A 128 -4.96 -6.42 7.05
C LEU A 128 -5.62 -5.60 5.93
N ALA A 129 -6.55 -4.71 6.28
CA ALA A 129 -7.23 -3.84 5.34
C ALA A 129 -6.25 -2.85 4.67
N ALA A 130 -5.34 -2.25 5.44
CA ALA A 130 -4.29 -1.37 4.91
C ALA A 130 -3.35 -2.10 3.96
N PHE A 131 -2.88 -3.28 4.34
CA PHE A 131 -2.04 -4.13 3.47
C PHE A 131 -2.75 -4.50 2.17
N THR A 132 -4.03 -4.89 2.25
CA THR A 132 -4.85 -5.24 1.08
C THR A 132 -4.99 -4.05 0.13
N TYR A 133 -5.37 -2.89 0.65
CA TYR A 133 -5.50 -1.66 -0.13
C TYR A 133 -4.20 -1.30 -0.85
N LEU A 134 -3.09 -1.23 -0.12
CA LEU A 134 -1.79 -0.84 -0.67
C LEU A 134 -1.29 -1.85 -1.71
N SER A 135 -1.51 -3.14 -1.48
CA SER A 135 -1.13 -4.20 -2.42
C SER A 135 -1.97 -4.16 -3.70
N PHE A 136 -3.29 -3.97 -3.59
CA PHE A 136 -4.17 -3.89 -4.76
C PHE A 136 -3.85 -2.65 -5.59
N SER A 137 -3.59 -1.52 -4.94
CA SER A 137 -3.19 -0.30 -5.63
C SER A 137 -1.84 -0.44 -6.34
N ALA A 138 -0.81 -0.97 -5.67
CA ALA A 138 0.48 -1.23 -6.30
C ALA A 138 0.36 -2.15 -7.53
N LEU A 139 -0.44 -3.22 -7.43
CA LEU A 139 -0.68 -4.15 -8.54
C LEU A 139 -1.47 -3.48 -9.67
N ALA A 140 -2.47 -2.66 -9.35
CA ALA A 140 -3.23 -1.93 -10.36
C ALA A 140 -2.33 -1.02 -11.17
N HIS A 141 -1.55 -0.17 -10.53
CA HIS A 141 -0.61 0.73 -11.19
C HIS A 141 0.52 0.00 -11.94
N LEU A 142 0.90 -1.21 -11.50
CA LEU A 142 1.92 -2.01 -12.18
C LEU A 142 1.38 -2.74 -13.41
N LEU A 143 0.18 -3.31 -13.35
CA LEU A 143 -0.31 -4.29 -14.32
C LEU A 143 -1.41 -3.79 -15.26
N SER A 144 -2.03 -2.64 -14.98
CA SER A 144 -3.17 -2.09 -15.73
C SER A 144 -2.86 -1.78 -17.20
N ALA A 145 -1.61 -1.41 -17.52
CA ALA A 145 -1.22 -0.99 -18.86
C ALA A 145 -1.20 -2.12 -19.91
N LYS A 146 -1.52 -3.38 -19.53
CA LYS A 146 -1.47 -4.53 -20.42
C LYS A 146 -2.58 -4.51 -21.50
N SER A 147 -3.81 -4.26 -21.09
CA SER A 147 -4.98 -4.24 -21.96
C SER A 147 -6.12 -3.47 -21.32
N GLU A 148 -7.14 -3.08 -22.07
CA GLU A 148 -8.32 -2.41 -21.52
C GLU A 148 -9.01 -3.26 -20.44
N LEU A 149 -9.13 -4.58 -20.65
CA LEU A 149 -9.69 -5.48 -19.65
C LEU A 149 -8.83 -5.47 -18.37
N SER A 150 -7.51 -5.52 -18.49
CA SER A 150 -6.59 -5.44 -17.34
C SER A 150 -6.72 -4.10 -16.64
N PHE A 151 -6.85 -3.00 -17.38
CA PHE A 151 -7.05 -1.66 -16.84
C PHE A 151 -8.27 -1.61 -15.93
N TYR A 152 -9.44 -1.94 -16.44
CA TYR A 152 -10.67 -1.91 -15.66
C TYR A 152 -10.67 -2.90 -14.50
N SER A 153 -10.14 -4.11 -14.71
CA SER A 153 -10.12 -5.15 -13.67
C SER A 153 -9.22 -4.77 -12.50
N PHE A 154 -8.00 -4.29 -12.77
CA PHE A 154 -7.07 -3.92 -11.71
C PHE A 154 -7.47 -2.63 -10.98
N TYR A 155 -7.99 -1.62 -11.68
CA TYR A 155 -8.52 -0.43 -11.01
C TYR A 155 -9.81 -0.72 -10.23
N PHE A 156 -10.62 -1.67 -10.67
CA PHE A 156 -11.74 -2.14 -9.85
C PHE A 156 -11.26 -2.77 -8.53
N LEU A 157 -10.21 -3.60 -8.57
CA LEU A 157 -9.59 -4.16 -7.35
C LEU A 157 -9.00 -3.07 -6.46
N ASP A 158 -8.38 -2.04 -7.02
CA ASP A 158 -7.89 -0.89 -6.28
C ASP A 158 -9.02 -0.20 -5.50
N TYR A 159 -10.14 0.09 -6.15
CA TYR A 159 -11.32 0.67 -5.48
C TYR A 159 -11.91 -0.26 -4.41
N VAL A 160 -11.92 -1.57 -4.63
CA VAL A 160 -12.31 -2.55 -3.60
C VAL A 160 -11.36 -2.45 -2.40
N GLY A 161 -10.06 -2.33 -2.64
CA GLY A 161 -9.06 -2.12 -1.60
C GLY A 161 -9.33 -0.87 -0.76
N VAL A 162 -9.68 0.25 -1.40
CA VAL A 162 -10.08 1.49 -0.72
C VAL A 162 -11.28 1.25 0.19
N ALA A 163 -12.33 0.58 -0.29
CA ALA A 163 -13.53 0.29 0.50
C ALA A 163 -13.22 -0.59 1.71
N VAL A 164 -12.37 -1.62 1.54
CA VAL A 164 -11.90 -2.51 2.61
C VAL A 164 -11.13 -1.71 3.67
N TYR A 165 -10.22 -0.82 3.23
CA TYR A 165 -9.46 0.02 4.14
C TYR A 165 -10.35 1.00 4.92
N GLN A 166 -11.32 1.63 4.26
CA GLN A 166 -12.28 2.53 4.93
C GLN A 166 -13.06 1.79 6.01
N TYR A 167 -13.53 0.56 5.72
CA TYR A 167 -14.22 -0.27 6.71
C TYR A 167 -13.31 -0.61 7.90
N GLY A 168 -12.10 -1.12 7.67
CA GLY A 168 -11.15 -1.47 8.72
C GLY A 168 -10.76 -0.25 9.58
N SER A 169 -10.54 0.90 8.94
CA SER A 169 -10.23 2.16 9.63
C SER A 169 -11.40 2.65 10.49
N ALA A 170 -12.63 2.60 9.97
CA ALA A 170 -13.82 2.96 10.72
C ALA A 170 -14.03 2.05 11.94
N LEU A 171 -13.78 0.74 11.77
CA LEU A 171 -13.87 -0.23 12.86
C LEU A 171 -12.84 0.06 13.96
N ALA A 172 -11.58 0.29 13.59
CA ALA A 172 -10.54 0.65 14.56
C ALA A 172 -10.85 1.96 15.28
N HIS A 173 -11.34 2.97 14.56
CA HIS A 173 -11.77 4.24 15.15
C HIS A 173 -12.92 4.04 16.16
N TYR A 174 -13.90 3.23 15.81
CA TYR A 174 -15.03 2.89 16.68
C TYR A 174 -14.57 2.24 17.99
N TYR A 175 -13.59 1.33 17.95
CA TYR A 175 -13.14 0.61 19.14
C TYR A 175 -12.13 1.37 19.99
N TYR A 176 -11.29 2.23 19.39
CA TYR A 176 -10.17 2.84 20.10
C TYR A 176 -10.26 4.35 20.32
N ALA A 177 -10.99 5.05 19.47
CA ALA A 177 -10.97 6.51 19.45
C ALA A 177 -12.33 7.19 19.67
N ILE A 178 -13.44 6.45 19.60
CA ILE A 178 -14.77 7.06 19.72
C ILE A 178 -15.10 7.37 21.17
N GLU A 179 -15.69 8.53 21.42
CA GLU A 179 -16.19 8.90 22.73
C GLU A 179 -17.34 7.98 23.16
N LYS A 180 -17.43 7.68 24.48
CA LYS A 180 -18.40 6.73 25.03
C LYS A 180 -19.85 7.03 24.67
N GLU A 181 -20.23 8.31 24.61
CA GLU A 181 -21.58 8.72 24.22
C GLU A 181 -21.92 8.40 22.76
N TRP A 182 -20.96 8.63 21.85
CA TRP A 182 -21.08 8.29 20.43
C TRP A 182 -21.06 6.79 20.21
N HIS A 183 -20.25 6.06 20.98
CA HIS A 183 -20.19 4.60 20.92
C HIS A 183 -21.59 3.98 21.02
N THR A 184 -22.39 4.41 22.01
CA THR A 184 -23.75 3.90 22.22
C THR A 184 -24.69 4.26 21.06
N ARG A 185 -24.53 5.45 20.47
CA ARG A 185 -25.40 5.91 19.37
C ARG A 185 -25.13 5.18 18.04
N VAL A 186 -23.85 4.88 17.73
CA VAL A 186 -23.49 4.28 16.44
C VAL A 186 -23.38 2.76 16.49
N GLN A 187 -23.44 2.15 17.68
CA GLN A 187 -23.39 0.70 17.86
C GLN A 187 -24.43 -0.03 17.00
N GLY A 188 -25.64 0.52 16.90
CA GLY A 188 -26.70 -0.03 16.06
C GLY A 188 -26.35 -0.12 14.56
N LEU A 189 -25.59 0.83 14.04
CA LEU A 189 -25.17 0.84 12.63
C LEU A 189 -24.19 -0.29 12.33
N PHE A 190 -23.24 -0.57 13.25
CA PHE A 190 -22.31 -1.68 13.10
C PHE A 190 -22.99 -3.05 13.23
N TYR A 191 -23.97 -3.19 14.13
CA TYR A 191 -24.79 -4.39 14.20
C TYR A 191 -25.65 -4.60 12.95
N LEU A 192 -26.22 -3.53 12.40
CA LEU A 192 -27.01 -3.61 11.17
C LEU A 192 -26.15 -4.05 9.97
N SER A 193 -24.92 -3.54 9.84
CA SER A 193 -23.99 -3.96 8.78
C SER A 193 -23.64 -5.45 8.89
N LYS A 194 -23.46 -5.96 10.10
CA LYS A 194 -23.21 -7.39 10.39
C LYS A 194 -24.43 -8.25 10.05
N LEU A 195 -25.64 -7.76 10.33
CA LEU A 195 -26.89 -8.48 10.02
C LEU A 195 -27.13 -8.56 8.50
N LEU A 196 -26.89 -7.45 7.78
CA LEU A 196 -27.04 -7.38 6.33
C LEU A 196 -26.02 -8.27 5.59
N SER A 197 -24.81 -8.44 6.13
CA SER A 197 -23.82 -9.37 5.59
C SER A 197 -24.24 -10.83 5.78
N TYR A 198 -24.90 -11.14 6.89
CA TYR A 198 -25.37 -12.52 7.18
C TYR A 198 -26.56 -12.92 6.28
N GLN A 199 -27.48 -12.00 5.98
CA GLN A 199 -28.65 -12.30 5.12
C GLN A 199 -28.29 -12.48 3.63
N ARG A 200 -27.13 -12.03 3.17
CA ARG A 200 -26.67 -12.24 1.78
C ARG A 200 -25.90 -13.55 1.58
N GLY A 201 -25.64 -14.29 2.63
CA GLY A 201 -24.93 -15.59 2.59
C GLY A 201 -25.84 -16.80 2.83
N ALA A 202 -27.14 -16.59 2.93
CA ALA A 202 -28.18 -17.62 3.00
C ALA A 202 -29.04 -17.54 1.74
#